data_0adbac621ddff7e94c7a6658d5ef04b0
#
_entry.id   0adbac621ddff7e94c7a6658d5ef04b0
#
_cell.length_a   1.000
_cell.length_b   1.000
_cell.length_c   1.000
_cell.angle_alpha   90.00
_cell.angle_beta   90.00
_cell.angle_gamma   90.00
#
_symmetry.space_group_name_H-M   'P 1'
#
loop_
_entity.id
_entity.type
_entity.pdbx_description
1 polymer ?
#
loop_
_entity_poly.entity_id
_entity_poly.type
_entity_poly.pdbx_seq_one_letter_code
_entity_poly.pdbx_strand_id
1 'polypeptide(L)'
;MRRTARGRTPVRTRAAGEGPGAGSGPARRAAAVLAVLTSLAVLLGASPAHATDPARAGWEATAMRLRQAHQLSRGAGVTVAVLDTGVAAGHPALRGKVTEGPAFVRSTLPEGSEHRGRHGTAMAHAVLIAAPEAEVLSLQVILEGEDPAEKDPVKPGPNGLAPLAEGIRHAVDHGAKVISMSLGSDPSAARGYSSDEAEAVAYAVNRGVTVVASAGNEGGKGSSNATSFPAGYPGVISVAAVGRDGRRAEFSSVKAVNTVAAPGVGIVSARSTGGYEAVSGTSPAAALAAGVAALLLSRNPGLTPGQVRAVLTRTARHPAGGWNAEVGYGMIDAARAVTAAGSPRTAPVAPRPHEGKEHLAAPDGSAPTTRPELDPWYLAVGGGVGGAGLLILSGAVLLWRSGRPVTGRGRPRRARRRPASPSW
;
A
#
# COMPACT_ATOMS: atom_id res chain seq x y z
N MET A 1 -41.67 62.63 -1.87
CA MET A 1 -42.83 62.92 -0.97
C MET A 1 -42.39 62.46 0.41
N ARG A 2 -42.03 63.39 1.28
CA ARG A 2 -42.81 64.05 2.36
C ARG A 2 -43.43 62.96 3.28
N ARG A 3 -43.27 62.91 4.61
CA ARG A 3 -42.95 63.87 5.68
C ARG A 3 -42.75 63.07 6.98
N THR A 4 -41.75 63.41 7.84
CA THR A 4 -41.88 64.14 9.10
C THR A 4 -42.87 63.56 10.14
N ALA A 5 -42.66 63.52 11.43
CA ALA A 5 -41.82 64.27 12.35
C ALA A 5 -42.05 63.83 13.80
N ARG A 6 -41.09 64.15 14.69
CA ARG A 6 -41.23 64.69 16.08
C ARG A 6 -41.95 63.82 17.13
N GLY A 7 -41.46 63.60 18.28
CA GLY A 7 -40.58 64.28 19.18
C GLY A 7 -41.23 64.29 20.57
N ARG A 8 -40.43 64.12 21.61
CA ARG A 8 -40.56 64.86 22.91
C ARG A 8 -39.89 64.09 24.06
N THR A 9 -38.79 64.66 24.55
CA THR A 9 -38.40 64.65 25.96
C THR A 9 -39.28 65.71 26.67
N PRO A 10 -39.37 65.81 28.04
CA PRO A 10 -38.34 65.62 29.06
C PRO A 10 -38.86 64.95 30.38
N VAL A 11 -38.06 64.78 31.42
CA VAL A 11 -37.98 65.57 32.66
C VAL A 11 -37.09 64.84 33.72
N ARG A 12 -36.22 65.69 34.31
CA ARG A 12 -35.34 65.40 35.45
C ARG A 12 -36.14 65.20 36.73
N THR A 13 -35.67 64.35 37.63
CA THR A 13 -35.65 64.65 39.07
C THR A 13 -34.41 64.10 39.72
N ARG A 14 -33.78 64.87 40.49
CA ARG A 14 -32.58 64.75 41.30
C ARG A 14 -32.99 64.27 42.69
N ALA A 15 -32.32 63.24 43.26
CA ALA A 15 -32.22 63.11 44.69
C ALA A 15 -30.87 62.53 45.07
N ALA A 16 -30.21 63.19 45.96
CA ALA A 16 -28.92 62.84 46.53
C ALA A 16 -29.10 61.80 47.64
N GLY A 17 -28.11 60.93 47.77
CA GLY A 17 -28.01 60.00 48.92
C GLY A 17 -26.56 59.53 49.02
N GLU A 18 -25.85 60.12 49.95
CA GLU A 18 -24.52 59.73 50.40
C GLU A 18 -24.59 58.37 51.06
N GLY A 19 -23.65 57.48 50.71
CA GLY A 19 -23.45 56.20 51.40
C GLY A 19 -21.97 55.82 51.39
N PRO A 20 -21.45 55.19 52.41
CA PRO A 20 -20.05 55.25 52.84
C PRO A 20 -19.11 54.30 52.06
N GLY A 21 -17.87 54.71 52.00
CA GLY A 21 -16.77 54.00 51.34
C GLY A 21 -16.52 52.62 51.89
N ALA A 22 -16.53 51.63 50.98
CA ALA A 22 -16.14 50.25 51.32
C ALA A 22 -14.65 50.08 51.01
N GLY A 23 -13.84 50.17 52.06
CA GLY A 23 -12.43 49.86 52.05
C GLY A 23 -12.16 48.47 51.52
N SER A 24 -11.30 48.36 50.55
CA SER A 24 -10.77 47.07 50.05
C SER A 24 -9.84 46.45 51.06
N GLY A 25 -10.37 45.63 51.97
CA GLY A 25 -9.58 44.93 52.98
C GLY A 25 -8.67 43.83 52.37
N PRO A 26 -7.60 43.50 53.07
CA PRO A 26 -6.60 42.53 52.56
C PRO A 26 -7.16 41.14 52.21
N ALA A 27 -8.29 40.73 52.77
CA ALA A 27 -8.97 39.48 52.47
C ALA A 27 -9.54 39.40 51.04
N ARG A 28 -9.99 40.54 50.44
CA ARG A 28 -10.45 40.54 49.02
C ARG A 28 -9.30 40.48 48.04
N ARG A 29 -8.12 41.02 48.38
CA ARG A 29 -6.91 40.93 47.55
C ARG A 29 -6.33 39.52 47.60
N ALA A 30 -6.35 38.80 48.70
CA ALA A 30 -5.95 37.42 48.85
C ALA A 30 -6.86 36.45 48.06
N ALA A 31 -8.17 36.68 48.10
CA ALA A 31 -9.12 35.87 47.29
C ALA A 31 -8.96 36.05 45.78
N ALA A 32 -8.67 37.30 45.30
CA ALA A 32 -8.43 37.55 43.89
C ALA A 32 -7.11 36.93 43.41
N VAL A 33 -6.03 36.95 44.20
CA VAL A 33 -4.75 36.34 43.90
C VAL A 33 -4.86 34.79 43.90
N LEU A 34 -5.61 34.23 44.81
CA LEU A 34 -5.85 32.78 44.85
C LEU A 34 -6.68 32.29 43.66
N ALA A 35 -7.68 33.06 43.21
CA ALA A 35 -8.48 32.77 42.03
C ALA A 35 -7.65 32.85 40.71
N VAL A 36 -6.71 33.77 40.61
CA VAL A 36 -5.80 33.88 39.45
C VAL A 36 -4.78 32.74 39.45
N LEU A 37 -4.24 32.37 40.61
CA LEU A 37 -3.28 31.24 40.70
C LEU A 37 -3.94 29.89 40.43
N THR A 38 -5.18 29.67 40.85
CA THR A 38 -5.93 28.47 40.53
C THR A 38 -6.33 28.42 39.05
N SER A 39 -6.68 29.54 38.42
CA SER A 39 -6.96 29.61 37.00
C SER A 39 -5.69 29.37 36.14
N LEU A 40 -4.52 29.86 36.60
CA LEU A 40 -3.25 29.67 35.93
C LEU A 40 -2.76 28.21 36.08
N ALA A 41 -3.00 27.57 37.23
CA ALA A 41 -2.67 26.17 37.44
C ALA A 41 -3.54 25.22 36.60
N VAL A 42 -4.80 25.56 36.35
CA VAL A 42 -5.70 24.80 35.44
C VAL A 42 -5.26 24.99 33.99
N LEU A 43 -4.74 26.16 33.59
CA LEU A 43 -4.21 26.39 32.24
C LEU A 43 -2.84 25.73 31.99
N LEU A 44 -2.03 25.56 33.03
CA LEU A 44 -0.73 24.88 32.94
C LEU A 44 -0.83 23.35 33.12
N GLY A 45 -1.94 22.83 33.64
CA GLY A 45 -2.18 21.40 33.85
C GLY A 45 -2.92 20.69 32.72
N ALA A 46 -3.46 21.40 31.74
CA ALA A 46 -4.07 20.81 30.57
C ALA A 46 -2.95 20.51 29.53
N SER A 47 -2.18 19.45 29.77
CA SER A 47 -1.52 18.79 28.65
C SER A 47 -2.62 18.51 27.64
N PRO A 48 -2.43 18.86 26.32
CA PRO A 48 -3.39 18.47 25.32
C PRO A 48 -3.55 16.97 25.43
N ALA A 49 -4.74 16.50 25.74
CA ALA A 49 -5.08 15.10 25.66
C ALA A 49 -4.73 14.70 24.22
N HIS A 50 -3.58 14.06 24.04
CA HIS A 50 -3.24 13.46 22.76
C HIS A 50 -4.37 12.48 22.54
N ALA A 51 -5.24 12.77 21.58
CA ALA A 51 -6.26 11.84 21.13
C ALA A 51 -5.51 10.53 20.89
N THR A 52 -5.75 9.54 21.74
CA THR A 52 -5.07 8.25 21.65
C THR A 52 -5.40 7.71 20.27
N ASP A 53 -4.39 7.53 19.46
CA ASP A 53 -4.51 6.92 18.14
C ASP A 53 -5.24 5.57 18.32
N PRO A 54 -6.48 5.41 17.83
CA PRO A 54 -7.26 4.21 18.05
C PRO A 54 -6.60 2.96 17.47
N ALA A 55 -5.70 3.15 16.49
CA ALA A 55 -4.96 2.05 15.91
C ALA A 55 -3.88 1.49 16.84
N ARG A 56 -3.34 2.26 17.78
CA ARG A 56 -2.37 1.75 18.78
C ARG A 56 -2.94 0.71 19.73
N ALA A 57 -4.25 0.64 19.86
CA ALA A 57 -4.97 -0.37 20.62
C ALA A 57 -5.53 -1.50 19.74
N GLY A 58 -5.20 -1.51 18.46
CA GLY A 58 -5.69 -2.48 17.49
C GLY A 58 -5.26 -3.91 17.81
N TRP A 59 -6.01 -4.88 17.29
CA TRP A 59 -5.73 -6.29 17.51
C TRP A 59 -4.37 -6.73 16.95
N GLU A 60 -3.89 -6.07 15.89
CA GLU A 60 -2.59 -6.30 15.26
C GLU A 60 -1.45 -6.06 16.25
N ALA A 61 -1.56 -5.03 17.09
CA ALA A 61 -0.56 -4.74 18.13
C ALA A 61 -0.41 -5.88 19.13
N THR A 62 -1.53 -6.49 19.52
CA THR A 62 -1.55 -7.65 20.41
C THR A 62 -1.07 -8.90 19.67
N ALA A 63 -1.59 -9.13 18.48
CA ALA A 63 -1.27 -10.30 17.66
C ALA A 63 0.22 -10.40 17.33
N MET A 64 0.87 -9.29 16.99
CA MET A 64 2.30 -9.21 16.69
C MET A 64 3.17 -8.97 17.92
N ARG A 65 2.58 -8.79 19.14
CA ARG A 65 3.29 -8.49 20.38
C ARG A 65 4.12 -7.19 20.28
N LEU A 66 3.55 -6.16 19.64
CA LEU A 66 4.25 -4.89 19.42
C LEU A 66 4.63 -4.19 20.73
N ARG A 67 3.77 -4.21 21.75
CA ARG A 67 4.09 -3.58 23.05
C ARG A 67 5.36 -4.11 23.66
N GLN A 68 5.58 -5.42 23.58
CA GLN A 68 6.82 -6.06 24.07
C GLN A 68 8.01 -5.70 23.19
N ALA A 69 7.83 -5.66 21.87
CA ALA A 69 8.88 -5.23 20.93
C ALA A 69 9.30 -3.78 21.20
N HIS A 70 8.34 -2.88 21.47
CA HIS A 70 8.59 -1.46 21.73
C HIS A 70 9.40 -1.18 23.03
N GLN A 71 9.49 -2.14 23.93
CA GLN A 71 10.38 -2.04 25.08
C GLN A 71 11.88 -2.14 24.69
N LEU A 72 12.16 -2.72 23.52
CA LEU A 72 13.52 -2.95 23.02
C LEU A 72 13.88 -2.06 21.84
N SER A 73 12.91 -1.70 21.00
CA SER A 73 13.07 -0.84 19.83
C SER A 73 11.74 -0.25 19.42
N ARG A 74 11.76 1.03 18.98
CA ARG A 74 10.60 1.74 18.47
C ARG A 74 10.77 2.23 17.03
N GLY A 75 11.91 1.86 16.38
CA GLY A 75 12.22 2.22 15.01
C GLY A 75 13.01 3.52 14.82
N ALA A 76 13.46 4.16 15.90
CA ALA A 76 14.22 5.40 15.81
C ALA A 76 15.47 5.26 14.92
N GLY A 77 15.77 6.31 14.13
CA GLY A 77 16.92 6.35 13.23
C GLY A 77 16.76 5.51 11.95
N VAL A 78 15.56 4.98 11.68
CA VAL A 78 15.29 4.20 10.48
C VAL A 78 14.26 4.90 9.59
N THR A 79 14.64 5.18 8.36
CA THR A 79 13.73 5.67 7.33
C THR A 79 13.12 4.48 6.56
N VAL A 80 11.78 4.42 6.52
CA VAL A 80 11.01 3.49 5.70
C VAL A 80 10.46 4.25 4.49
N ALA A 81 10.89 3.90 3.30
CA ALA A 81 10.25 4.44 2.09
C ALA A 81 8.94 3.69 1.81
N VAL A 82 7.85 4.44 1.73
CA VAL A 82 6.52 3.94 1.33
C VAL A 82 6.31 4.33 -0.13
N LEU A 83 6.41 3.35 -1.01
CA LEU A 83 6.21 3.48 -2.45
C LEU A 83 4.76 3.13 -2.76
N ASP A 84 3.92 4.17 -2.96
CA ASP A 84 2.47 4.01 -2.97
C ASP A 84 1.79 5.16 -3.75
N THR A 85 0.55 5.49 -3.43
CA THR A 85 -0.26 6.54 -4.06
C THR A 85 0.03 7.97 -3.56
N GLY A 86 1.07 8.14 -2.72
CA GLY A 86 1.35 9.37 -1.96
C GLY A 86 0.76 9.32 -0.55
N VAL A 87 1.16 10.24 0.31
CA VAL A 87 0.79 10.28 1.74
C VAL A 87 0.33 11.68 2.13
N ALA A 88 -0.80 11.78 2.82
CA ALA A 88 -1.25 13.02 3.45
C ALA A 88 -0.46 13.27 4.77
N ALA A 89 0.75 13.85 4.65
CA ALA A 89 1.68 14.07 5.76
C ALA A 89 1.12 14.96 6.88
N GLY A 90 0.09 15.78 6.57
CA GLY A 90 -0.59 16.64 7.53
C GLY A 90 -1.50 15.91 8.53
N HIS A 91 -1.79 14.62 8.30
CA HIS A 91 -2.63 13.84 9.22
C HIS A 91 -2.01 13.80 10.64
N PRO A 92 -2.80 13.98 11.73
CA PRO A 92 -2.27 14.03 13.10
C PRO A 92 -1.38 12.86 13.49
N ALA A 93 -1.70 11.64 13.04
CA ALA A 93 -0.91 10.42 13.34
C ALA A 93 0.41 10.36 12.56
N LEU A 94 0.59 11.15 11.50
CA LEU A 94 1.74 11.14 10.59
C LEU A 94 2.61 12.40 10.70
N ARG A 95 2.05 13.46 11.31
CA ARG A 95 2.69 14.78 11.36
C ARG A 95 4.08 14.71 12.00
N GLY A 96 5.07 15.27 11.30
CA GLY A 96 6.48 15.30 11.74
C GLY A 96 7.18 13.95 11.62
N LYS A 97 6.54 12.95 10.99
CA LYS A 97 7.13 11.63 10.73
C LYS A 97 7.28 11.31 9.24
N VAL A 98 6.61 12.08 8.39
CA VAL A 98 6.60 11.85 6.94
C VAL A 98 7.34 12.97 6.23
N THR A 99 8.30 12.60 5.40
CA THR A 99 8.93 13.45 4.40
C THR A 99 8.35 13.08 3.04
N GLU A 100 7.80 14.05 2.34
CA GLU A 100 7.30 13.86 0.98
C GLU A 100 8.47 13.95 0.00
N GLY A 101 8.64 12.90 -0.81
CA GLY A 101 9.57 12.85 -1.92
C GLY A 101 8.87 13.12 -3.26
N PRO A 102 9.58 12.91 -4.38
CA PRO A 102 9.03 13.15 -5.70
C PRO A 102 7.86 12.22 -6.02
N ALA A 103 6.95 12.71 -6.89
CA ALA A 103 5.93 11.91 -7.54
C ALA A 103 6.44 11.46 -8.91
N PHE A 104 6.56 10.15 -9.11
CA PHE A 104 6.96 9.53 -10.38
C PHE A 104 5.76 9.28 -11.30
N VAL A 105 4.55 9.36 -10.74
CA VAL A 105 3.28 9.43 -11.46
C VAL A 105 2.52 10.68 -11.03
N ARG A 106 1.72 11.25 -11.90
CA ARG A 106 1.02 12.50 -11.62
C ARG A 106 -0.47 12.24 -11.45
N SER A 107 -0.96 12.40 -10.23
CA SER A 107 -2.40 12.35 -9.93
C SER A 107 -3.13 13.55 -10.55
N THR A 108 -4.32 13.29 -11.08
CA THR A 108 -5.27 14.33 -11.56
C THR A 108 -6.35 14.64 -10.54
N LEU A 109 -6.39 13.91 -9.42
CA LEU A 109 -7.32 14.20 -8.33
C LEU A 109 -6.98 15.54 -7.66
N PRO A 110 -7.99 16.36 -7.32
CA PRO A 110 -7.80 17.60 -6.58
C PRO A 110 -7.09 17.37 -5.24
N GLU A 111 -6.34 18.37 -4.80
CA GLU A 111 -5.82 18.39 -3.42
C GLU A 111 -6.97 18.38 -2.41
N GLY A 112 -6.83 17.53 -1.37
CA GLY A 112 -7.89 17.35 -0.38
C GLY A 112 -9.02 16.41 -0.80
N SER A 113 -8.98 15.83 -2.00
CA SER A 113 -9.88 14.73 -2.39
C SER A 113 -9.69 13.54 -1.45
N GLU A 114 -10.80 12.87 -1.09
CA GLU A 114 -10.77 11.69 -0.21
C GLU A 114 -9.99 10.52 -0.81
N HIS A 115 -9.89 10.45 -2.13
CA HIS A 115 -9.18 9.41 -2.84
C HIS A 115 -7.69 9.73 -3.02
N ARG A 116 -7.28 11.01 -2.98
CA ARG A 116 -5.87 11.36 -3.21
C ARG A 116 -4.96 10.90 -2.06
N GLY A 117 -4.05 9.98 -2.36
CA GLY A 117 -3.12 9.45 -1.38
C GLY A 117 -3.78 8.65 -0.24
N ARG A 118 -5.00 8.16 -0.44
CA ARG A 118 -5.76 7.42 0.56
C ARG A 118 -5.04 6.15 0.97
N HIS A 119 -4.67 5.32 -0.02
CA HIS A 119 -4.01 4.06 0.24
C HIS A 119 -2.63 4.27 0.86
N GLY A 120 -1.78 5.12 0.29
CA GLY A 120 -0.44 5.39 0.82
C GLY A 120 -0.46 6.00 2.22
N THR A 121 -1.46 6.85 2.55
CA THR A 121 -1.65 7.40 3.90
C THR A 121 -1.93 6.29 4.91
N ALA A 122 -2.81 5.36 4.55
CA ALA A 122 -3.12 4.21 5.40
C ALA A 122 -1.89 3.30 5.59
N MET A 123 -1.09 3.08 4.55
CA MET A 123 0.12 2.26 4.62
C MET A 123 1.24 2.93 5.43
N ALA A 124 1.47 4.23 5.26
CA ALA A 124 2.41 4.99 6.09
C ALA A 124 2.03 4.89 7.59
N HIS A 125 0.74 5.00 7.89
CA HIS A 125 0.26 4.84 9.26
C HIS A 125 0.47 3.40 9.78
N ALA A 126 0.20 2.37 8.99
CA ALA A 126 0.46 0.98 9.37
C ALA A 126 1.95 0.73 9.68
N VAL A 127 2.87 1.32 8.93
CA VAL A 127 4.31 1.31 9.26
C VAL A 127 4.55 1.91 10.65
N LEU A 128 3.95 3.07 10.95
CA LEU A 128 4.13 3.77 12.23
C LEU A 128 3.36 3.11 13.40
N ILE A 129 2.33 2.32 13.16
CA ILE A 129 1.75 1.42 14.18
C ILE A 129 2.81 0.45 14.69
N ALA A 130 3.55 -0.17 13.77
CA ALA A 130 4.59 -1.13 14.12
C ALA A 130 5.88 -0.46 14.61
N ALA A 131 6.31 0.66 14.00
CA ALA A 131 7.54 1.39 14.32
C ALA A 131 7.28 2.88 14.56
N PRO A 132 6.77 3.27 15.75
CA PRO A 132 6.25 4.62 16.00
C PRO A 132 7.31 5.73 16.03
N GLU A 133 8.59 5.40 16.06
CA GLU A 133 9.70 6.36 16.01
C GLU A 133 10.51 6.29 14.71
N ALA A 134 10.07 5.45 13.75
CA ALA A 134 10.60 5.47 12.41
C ALA A 134 10.17 6.74 11.65
N GLU A 135 10.95 7.07 10.64
CA GLU A 135 10.62 8.11 9.66
C GLU A 135 10.07 7.45 8.39
N VAL A 136 9.17 8.13 7.73
CA VAL A 136 8.58 7.68 6.46
C VAL A 136 9.00 8.62 5.34
N LEU A 137 9.60 8.07 4.29
CA LEU A 137 9.79 8.75 3.01
C LEU A 137 8.66 8.33 2.07
N SER A 138 7.76 9.27 1.75
CA SER A 138 6.63 9.01 0.84
C SER A 138 7.05 9.22 -0.60
N LEU A 139 6.89 8.20 -1.44
CA LEU A 139 7.16 8.26 -2.88
C LEU A 139 5.91 7.81 -3.65
N GLN A 140 5.37 8.70 -4.47
CA GLN A 140 4.21 8.39 -5.30
C GLN A 140 4.67 7.67 -6.57
N VAL A 141 4.38 6.37 -6.68
CA VAL A 141 4.78 5.51 -7.81
C VAL A 141 3.58 4.86 -8.51
N ILE A 142 2.40 4.91 -7.89
CA ILE A 142 1.12 4.46 -8.44
C ILE A 142 0.04 5.50 -8.17
N LEU A 143 -1.09 5.35 -8.85
CA LEU A 143 -2.29 6.16 -8.65
C LEU A 143 -3.35 5.37 -7.89
N GLU A 144 -4.31 6.06 -7.29
CA GLU A 144 -5.54 5.45 -6.76
C GLU A 144 -6.39 4.93 -7.92
N GLY A 145 -7.15 3.84 -7.69
CA GLY A 145 -8.03 3.29 -8.73
C GLY A 145 -9.14 4.24 -9.19
N GLU A 146 -9.50 5.23 -8.35
CA GLU A 146 -10.46 6.28 -8.65
C GLU A 146 -9.84 7.48 -9.40
N ASP A 147 -8.50 7.53 -9.56
CA ASP A 147 -7.85 8.59 -10.33
C ASP A 147 -8.09 8.37 -11.83
N PRO A 148 -8.70 9.35 -12.54
CA PRO A 148 -8.91 9.21 -13.98
C PRO A 148 -7.63 8.90 -14.77
N ALA A 149 -6.47 9.40 -14.31
CA ALA A 149 -5.18 9.17 -14.94
C ALA A 149 -4.64 7.73 -14.75
N GLU A 150 -5.25 6.92 -13.87
CA GLU A 150 -4.89 5.49 -13.71
C GLU A 150 -5.10 4.68 -14.99
N LYS A 151 -6.07 5.11 -15.82
CA LYS A 151 -6.40 4.48 -17.11
C LYS A 151 -5.43 4.89 -18.23
N ASP A 152 -4.64 5.92 -18.02
CA ASP A 152 -3.67 6.37 -19.01
C ASP A 152 -2.47 5.42 -19.07
N PRO A 153 -1.81 5.29 -20.24
CA PRO A 153 -0.57 4.55 -20.34
C PRO A 153 0.47 5.08 -19.35
N VAL A 154 1.06 4.19 -18.56
CA VAL A 154 2.14 4.55 -17.65
C VAL A 154 3.33 5.10 -18.45
N LYS A 155 3.67 6.36 -18.20
CA LYS A 155 4.83 7.01 -18.84
C LYS A 155 6.09 6.69 -18.05
N PRO A 156 7.22 6.42 -18.73
CA PRO A 156 8.51 6.35 -18.06
C PRO A 156 8.79 7.63 -17.27
N GLY A 157 9.47 7.49 -16.15
CA GLY A 157 9.94 8.61 -15.36
C GLY A 157 11.10 9.36 -16.02
N PRO A 158 11.70 10.33 -15.31
CA PRO A 158 12.75 11.21 -15.85
C PRO A 158 13.98 10.47 -16.41
N ASN A 159 14.29 9.29 -15.89
CA ASN A 159 15.43 8.47 -16.32
C ASN A 159 15.03 7.39 -17.33
N GLY A 160 13.81 7.42 -17.84
CA GLY A 160 13.32 6.46 -18.84
C GLY A 160 12.91 5.11 -18.26
N LEU A 161 12.91 4.96 -16.93
CA LEU A 161 12.52 3.74 -16.22
C LEU A 161 11.04 3.79 -15.80
N ALA A 162 10.48 2.63 -15.49
CA ALA A 162 9.16 2.55 -14.88
C ALA A 162 9.12 3.31 -13.54
N PRO A 163 8.00 3.99 -13.20
CA PRO A 163 7.89 4.79 -11.97
C PRO A 163 8.27 4.05 -10.70
N LEU A 164 7.93 2.77 -10.60
CA LEU A 164 8.31 1.94 -9.45
C LEU A 164 9.82 1.73 -9.37
N ALA A 165 10.49 1.47 -10.50
CA ALA A 165 11.94 1.29 -10.54
C ALA A 165 12.67 2.58 -10.15
N GLU A 166 12.20 3.74 -10.63
CA GLU A 166 12.74 5.04 -10.22
C GLU A 166 12.52 5.32 -8.74
N GLY A 167 11.32 5.03 -8.23
CA GLY A 167 11.01 5.19 -6.81
C GLY A 167 11.89 4.33 -5.91
N ILE A 168 12.15 3.07 -6.29
CA ILE A 168 13.05 2.18 -5.55
C ILE A 168 14.48 2.77 -5.51
N ARG A 169 15.01 3.18 -6.65
CA ARG A 169 16.37 3.78 -6.72
C ARG A 169 16.43 5.06 -5.91
N HIS A 170 15.45 5.94 -6.04
CA HIS A 170 15.36 7.17 -5.24
C HIS A 170 15.35 6.88 -3.74
N ALA A 171 14.55 5.91 -3.28
CA ALA A 171 14.50 5.52 -1.87
C ALA A 171 15.89 5.12 -1.33
N VAL A 172 16.62 4.30 -2.09
CA VAL A 172 17.96 3.85 -1.74
C VAL A 172 18.94 5.02 -1.65
N ASP A 173 18.93 5.90 -2.66
CA ASP A 173 19.87 7.01 -2.78
C ASP A 173 19.60 8.11 -1.73
N HIS A 174 18.37 8.16 -1.17
CA HIS A 174 17.97 9.06 -0.09
C HIS A 174 17.94 8.39 1.28
N GLY A 175 18.69 7.27 1.43
CA GLY A 175 19.02 6.69 2.74
C GLY A 175 17.98 5.81 3.38
N ALA A 176 16.88 5.46 2.69
CA ALA A 176 15.94 4.50 3.20
C ALA A 176 16.63 3.18 3.57
N LYS A 177 16.25 2.59 4.70
CA LYS A 177 16.74 1.29 5.16
C LYS A 177 15.73 0.17 4.91
N VAL A 178 14.47 0.54 4.75
CA VAL A 178 13.38 -0.36 4.40
C VAL A 178 12.58 0.28 3.27
N ILE A 179 12.16 -0.51 2.29
CA ILE A 179 11.21 -0.14 1.26
C ILE A 179 9.95 -0.96 1.48
N SER A 180 8.81 -0.29 1.62
CA SER A 180 7.48 -0.88 1.73
C SER A 180 6.70 -0.66 0.44
N MET A 181 6.31 -1.75 -0.21
CA MET A 181 5.55 -1.76 -1.47
C MET A 181 4.23 -2.51 -1.26
N SER A 182 3.19 -1.78 -0.89
CA SER A 182 1.85 -2.32 -0.69
C SER A 182 1.05 -2.31 -1.99
N LEU A 183 1.67 -2.82 -3.03
CA LEU A 183 1.16 -2.83 -4.40
C LEU A 183 1.48 -4.18 -5.06
N GLY A 184 0.77 -4.48 -6.13
CA GLY A 184 0.99 -5.70 -6.91
C GLY A 184 0.40 -5.55 -8.31
N SER A 185 0.98 -6.28 -9.26
CA SER A 185 0.39 -6.39 -10.59
C SER A 185 -0.84 -7.30 -10.53
N ASP A 186 -1.94 -6.86 -11.11
CA ASP A 186 -3.03 -7.74 -11.48
C ASP A 186 -2.51 -8.76 -12.52
N PRO A 187 -2.61 -10.08 -12.26
CA PRO A 187 -2.16 -11.08 -13.23
C PRO A 187 -2.91 -11.01 -14.57
N SER A 188 -4.12 -10.42 -14.59
CA SER A 188 -4.92 -10.21 -15.81
C SER A 188 -4.50 -8.96 -16.58
N ALA A 189 -3.89 -7.97 -15.91
CA ALA A 189 -3.26 -6.84 -16.56
C ALA A 189 -1.85 -7.25 -17.01
N ALA A 190 -1.43 -6.88 -18.21
CA ALA A 190 -0.15 -7.23 -18.81
C ALA A 190 1.11 -6.77 -18.03
N ARG A 191 1.02 -6.54 -16.74
CA ARG A 191 2.11 -6.17 -15.82
C ARG A 191 2.74 -7.44 -15.24
N GLY A 192 3.43 -8.15 -16.09
CA GLY A 192 4.26 -9.27 -15.67
C GLY A 192 5.59 -8.82 -15.05
N TYR A 193 6.57 -9.70 -15.14
CA TYR A 193 7.95 -9.39 -14.79
C TYR A 193 8.47 -8.17 -15.59
N SER A 194 9.12 -7.25 -14.87
CA SER A 194 9.82 -6.10 -15.47
C SER A 194 11.31 -6.21 -15.10
N SER A 195 12.19 -6.14 -16.11
CA SER A 195 13.63 -6.12 -15.91
C SER A 195 14.08 -4.91 -15.11
N ASP A 196 13.52 -3.73 -15.39
CA ASP A 196 13.87 -2.48 -14.72
C ASP A 196 13.55 -2.53 -13.22
N GLU A 197 12.38 -3.09 -12.88
CA GLU A 197 11.99 -3.27 -11.48
C GLU A 197 12.85 -4.33 -10.78
N ALA A 198 13.15 -5.44 -11.46
CA ALA A 198 14.02 -6.49 -10.91
C ALA A 198 15.43 -5.96 -10.64
N GLU A 199 15.99 -5.15 -11.55
CA GLU A 199 17.28 -4.50 -11.37
C GLU A 199 17.25 -3.46 -10.25
N ALA A 200 16.16 -2.68 -10.12
CA ALA A 200 16.01 -1.73 -9.03
C ALA A 200 15.89 -2.42 -7.67
N VAL A 201 15.17 -3.54 -7.58
CA VAL A 201 15.13 -4.37 -6.37
C VAL A 201 16.51 -4.95 -6.04
N ALA A 202 17.22 -5.49 -7.04
CA ALA A 202 18.59 -5.98 -6.85
C ALA A 202 19.53 -4.86 -6.37
N TYR A 203 19.41 -3.65 -6.94
CA TYR A 203 20.14 -2.48 -6.49
C TYR A 203 19.89 -2.17 -5.02
N ALA A 204 18.61 -2.17 -4.59
CA ALA A 204 18.24 -1.93 -3.19
C ALA A 204 18.84 -2.97 -2.25
N VAL A 205 18.67 -4.25 -2.56
CA VAL A 205 19.18 -5.36 -1.74
C VAL A 205 20.71 -5.32 -1.63
N ASN A 206 21.40 -5.07 -2.76
CA ASN A 206 22.87 -4.97 -2.78
C ASN A 206 23.40 -3.75 -2.02
N ARG A 207 22.58 -2.70 -1.83
CA ARG A 207 22.89 -1.54 -0.98
C ARG A 207 22.47 -1.70 0.47
N GLY A 208 22.03 -2.91 0.88
CA GLY A 208 21.65 -3.22 2.24
C GLY A 208 20.24 -2.76 2.63
N VAL A 209 19.41 -2.40 1.67
CA VAL A 209 18.02 -1.98 1.91
C VAL A 209 17.09 -3.19 1.91
N THR A 210 16.30 -3.33 2.97
CA THR A 210 15.31 -4.40 3.10
C THR A 210 14.07 -4.05 2.31
N VAL A 211 13.66 -4.93 1.40
CA VAL A 211 12.50 -4.73 0.53
C VAL A 211 11.35 -5.64 0.96
N VAL A 212 10.19 -5.05 1.23
CA VAL A 212 8.97 -5.74 1.69
C VAL A 212 7.83 -5.43 0.73
N ALA A 213 7.08 -6.44 0.33
CA ALA A 213 5.92 -6.26 -0.56
C ALA A 213 4.73 -7.12 -0.16
N SER A 214 3.53 -6.67 -0.54
CA SER A 214 2.28 -7.38 -0.36
C SER A 214 2.18 -8.60 -1.28
N ALA A 215 1.70 -9.74 -0.75
CA ALA A 215 1.60 -10.99 -1.50
C ALA A 215 0.53 -10.96 -2.62
N GLY A 216 -0.43 -10.03 -2.56
CA GLY A 216 -1.58 -9.94 -3.45
C GLY A 216 -2.87 -10.39 -2.80
N ASN A 217 -4.00 -10.04 -3.41
CA ASN A 217 -5.34 -10.26 -2.85
C ASN A 217 -6.21 -11.19 -3.72
N GLU A 218 -5.57 -12.02 -4.54
CA GLU A 218 -6.22 -12.91 -5.51
C GLU A 218 -6.37 -14.36 -4.97
N GLY A 219 -6.39 -14.55 -3.64
CA GLY A 219 -6.48 -15.87 -3.00
C GLY A 219 -7.88 -16.48 -2.92
N GLY A 220 -8.91 -15.77 -3.37
CA GLY A 220 -10.29 -16.25 -3.36
C GLY A 220 -10.54 -17.40 -4.34
N LYS A 221 -11.68 -18.09 -4.18
CA LYS A 221 -12.07 -19.16 -5.10
C LYS A 221 -12.23 -18.65 -6.52
N GLY A 222 -11.62 -19.33 -7.48
CA GLY A 222 -11.67 -18.97 -8.91
C GLY A 222 -10.72 -17.84 -9.30
N SER A 223 -9.92 -17.32 -8.38
CA SER A 223 -8.90 -16.33 -8.66
C SER A 223 -7.56 -16.98 -9.01
N SER A 224 -6.77 -16.31 -9.84
CA SER A 224 -5.43 -16.76 -10.19
C SER A 224 -4.45 -16.46 -9.06
N ASN A 225 -3.72 -17.51 -8.60
CA ASN A 225 -2.59 -17.35 -7.69
C ASN A 225 -1.25 -17.18 -8.44
N ALA A 226 -1.26 -16.67 -9.66
CA ALA A 226 -0.04 -16.39 -10.41
C ALA A 226 0.89 -15.46 -9.61
N THR A 227 2.19 -15.61 -9.85
CA THR A 227 3.19 -14.76 -9.20
C THR A 227 2.94 -13.30 -9.56
N SER A 228 2.75 -12.44 -8.56
CA SER A 228 2.65 -11.01 -8.74
C SER A 228 3.98 -10.34 -8.38
N PHE A 229 4.24 -9.22 -9.03
CA PHE A 229 5.40 -8.39 -8.76
C PHE A 229 4.94 -7.08 -8.11
N PRO A 230 5.75 -6.52 -7.18
CA PRO A 230 7.14 -6.82 -6.87
C PRO A 230 7.38 -7.97 -5.88
N ALA A 231 6.33 -8.59 -5.29
CA ALA A 231 6.50 -9.65 -4.28
C ALA A 231 7.31 -10.87 -4.78
N GLY A 232 7.26 -11.15 -6.10
CA GLY A 232 7.95 -12.26 -6.74
C GLY A 232 9.43 -12.02 -7.05
N TYR A 233 9.95 -10.81 -6.92
CA TYR A 233 11.37 -10.55 -7.20
C TYR A 233 12.28 -11.16 -6.13
N PRO A 234 13.43 -11.73 -6.54
CA PRO A 234 14.41 -12.25 -5.59
C PRO A 234 14.85 -11.19 -4.58
N GLY A 235 14.92 -11.57 -3.30
CA GLY A 235 15.32 -10.67 -2.22
C GLY A 235 14.16 -9.91 -1.55
N VAL A 236 12.98 -9.88 -2.15
CA VAL A 236 11.77 -9.27 -1.58
C VAL A 236 11.18 -10.16 -0.47
N ILE A 237 10.77 -9.56 0.63
CA ILE A 237 10.00 -10.21 1.70
C ILE A 237 8.52 -10.10 1.32
N SER A 238 7.94 -11.16 0.76
CA SER A 238 6.53 -11.24 0.42
C SER A 238 5.69 -11.51 1.68
N VAL A 239 4.64 -10.72 1.91
CA VAL A 239 3.85 -10.76 3.14
C VAL A 239 2.39 -11.10 2.85
N ALA A 240 1.95 -12.25 3.36
CA ALA A 240 0.57 -12.69 3.34
C ALA A 240 -0.25 -12.03 4.46
N ALA A 241 -1.57 -11.96 4.29
CA ALA A 241 -2.48 -11.43 5.30
C ALA A 241 -3.12 -12.55 6.13
N VAL A 242 -3.20 -12.33 7.46
CA VAL A 242 -3.97 -13.18 8.37
C VAL A 242 -5.08 -12.37 9.07
N GLY A 243 -6.14 -13.07 9.44
CA GLY A 243 -7.24 -12.56 10.26
C GLY A 243 -6.96 -12.63 11.75
N ARG A 244 -7.94 -12.20 12.57
CA ARG A 244 -7.88 -12.23 14.05
C ARG A 244 -7.73 -13.64 14.62
N ASP A 245 -8.19 -14.64 13.90
CA ASP A 245 -8.06 -16.06 14.24
C ASP A 245 -6.65 -16.63 13.93
N GLY A 246 -5.77 -15.82 13.35
CA GLY A 246 -4.42 -16.22 12.94
C GLY A 246 -4.37 -17.06 11.67
N ARG A 247 -5.51 -17.31 11.02
CA ARG A 247 -5.58 -18.02 9.73
C ARG A 247 -5.38 -17.05 8.57
N ARG A 248 -4.97 -17.60 7.42
CA ARG A 248 -4.90 -16.84 6.16
C ARG A 248 -6.24 -16.14 5.90
N ALA A 249 -6.20 -14.86 5.59
CA ALA A 249 -7.37 -14.14 5.10
C ALA A 249 -7.77 -14.71 3.72
N GLU A 250 -9.06 -14.91 3.47
CA GLU A 250 -9.54 -15.59 2.26
C GLU A 250 -8.99 -14.97 0.97
N PHE A 251 -8.91 -13.64 0.92
CA PHE A 251 -8.36 -12.90 -0.22
C PHE A 251 -6.85 -13.04 -0.38
N SER A 252 -6.10 -13.35 0.68
CA SER A 252 -4.63 -13.37 0.63
C SER A 252 -4.14 -14.46 -0.33
N SER A 253 -3.34 -14.06 -1.30
CA SER A 253 -2.82 -14.95 -2.34
C SER A 253 -1.97 -16.09 -1.78
N VAL A 254 -2.13 -17.28 -2.35
CA VAL A 254 -1.39 -18.49 -1.99
C VAL A 254 -0.24 -18.67 -2.97
N LYS A 255 0.99 -18.41 -2.53
CA LYS A 255 2.16 -18.38 -3.42
C LYS A 255 3.41 -19.00 -2.79
N ALA A 256 4.22 -19.67 -3.60
CA ALA A 256 5.50 -20.24 -3.15
C ALA A 256 6.51 -19.16 -2.68
N VAL A 257 6.33 -17.91 -3.11
CA VAL A 257 7.18 -16.78 -2.70
C VAL A 257 6.80 -16.18 -1.35
N ASN A 258 5.63 -16.55 -0.78
CA ASN A 258 5.21 -16.02 0.52
C ASN A 258 6.26 -16.33 1.58
N THR A 259 6.78 -15.25 2.18
CA THR A 259 7.87 -15.35 3.15
C THR A 259 7.33 -15.43 4.57
N VAL A 260 6.48 -14.50 4.95
CA VAL A 260 5.85 -14.40 6.28
C VAL A 260 4.43 -13.87 6.14
N ALA A 261 3.69 -13.85 7.24
CA ALA A 261 2.37 -13.26 7.30
C ALA A 261 2.29 -12.20 8.40
N ALA A 262 1.36 -11.27 8.25
CA ALA A 262 1.04 -10.29 9.27
C ALA A 262 -0.47 -10.00 9.28
N PRO A 263 -1.01 -9.36 10.33
CA PRO A 263 -2.39 -8.91 10.38
C PRO A 263 -2.78 -8.08 9.17
N GLY A 264 -3.89 -8.46 8.50
CA GLY A 264 -4.34 -7.79 7.29
C GLY A 264 -5.85 -7.62 7.17
N VAL A 265 -6.61 -7.86 8.26
CA VAL A 265 -8.07 -7.77 8.23
C VAL A 265 -8.56 -6.74 9.25
N GLY A 266 -9.23 -5.70 8.78
CA GLY A 266 -9.80 -4.66 9.64
C GLY A 266 -8.75 -3.89 10.43
N ILE A 267 -7.66 -3.53 9.80
CA ILE A 267 -6.58 -2.73 10.40
C ILE A 267 -7.01 -1.26 10.38
N VAL A 268 -7.12 -0.66 11.56
CA VAL A 268 -7.50 0.75 11.68
C VAL A 268 -6.33 1.63 11.28
N SER A 269 -6.49 2.37 10.19
CA SER A 269 -5.45 3.20 9.60
C SER A 269 -5.93 4.64 9.34
N ALA A 270 -4.99 5.56 9.20
CA ALA A 270 -5.26 6.96 8.92
C ALA A 270 -5.90 7.15 7.53
N ARG A 271 -6.89 8.04 7.43
CA ARG A 271 -7.49 8.49 6.16
C ARG A 271 -6.80 9.77 5.67
N SER A 272 -6.66 9.92 4.35
CA SER A 272 -6.05 11.11 3.74
C SER A 272 -6.76 12.41 4.11
N THR A 273 -8.07 12.38 4.33
CA THR A 273 -8.90 13.53 4.70
C THR A 273 -9.05 13.74 6.22
N GLY A 274 -8.32 12.97 7.03
CA GLY A 274 -8.41 12.99 8.48
C GLY A 274 -9.30 11.88 9.05
N GLY A 275 -9.11 11.60 10.34
CA GLY A 275 -9.76 10.47 11.01
C GLY A 275 -9.15 9.13 10.59
N TYR A 276 -9.87 8.06 10.86
CA TYR A 276 -9.39 6.69 10.67
C TYR A 276 -10.43 5.84 9.99
N GLU A 277 -9.98 4.80 9.29
CA GLU A 277 -10.83 3.77 8.70
C GLU A 277 -10.23 2.39 8.86
N ALA A 278 -11.07 1.36 8.81
CA ALA A 278 -10.62 -0.02 8.82
C ALA A 278 -10.30 -0.48 7.39
N VAL A 279 -9.07 -0.89 7.16
CA VAL A 279 -8.60 -1.40 5.86
C VAL A 279 -8.29 -2.89 5.93
N SER A 280 -8.51 -3.61 4.85
CA SER A 280 -8.18 -5.03 4.73
C SER A 280 -7.44 -5.28 3.43
N GLY A 281 -6.44 -6.16 3.49
CA GLY A 281 -5.59 -6.50 2.35
C GLY A 281 -4.25 -7.06 2.80
N THR A 282 -3.47 -7.57 1.86
CA THR A 282 -2.05 -7.86 2.06
C THR A 282 -1.21 -6.57 2.15
N SER A 283 -1.78 -5.44 1.73
CA SER A 283 -1.18 -4.11 1.82
C SER A 283 -0.88 -3.67 3.27
N PRO A 284 -1.86 -3.60 4.20
CA PRO A 284 -1.57 -3.27 5.60
C PRO A 284 -0.69 -4.33 6.27
N ALA A 285 -0.77 -5.61 5.88
CA ALA A 285 0.11 -6.65 6.40
C ALA A 285 1.59 -6.39 6.02
N ALA A 286 1.85 -6.01 4.77
CA ALA A 286 3.20 -5.67 4.30
C ALA A 286 3.73 -4.40 4.99
N ALA A 287 2.89 -3.37 5.16
CA ALA A 287 3.26 -2.15 5.85
C ALA A 287 3.62 -2.39 7.32
N LEU A 288 2.84 -3.21 8.04
CA LEU A 288 3.17 -3.64 9.41
C LEU A 288 4.49 -4.42 9.45
N ALA A 289 4.71 -5.33 8.49
CA ALA A 289 5.96 -6.09 8.41
C ALA A 289 7.17 -5.19 8.11
N ALA A 290 7.01 -4.17 7.25
CA ALA A 290 8.04 -3.16 6.99
C ALA A 290 8.37 -2.36 8.25
N GLY A 291 7.38 -1.99 9.05
CA GLY A 291 7.59 -1.39 10.35
C GLY A 291 8.36 -2.32 11.31
N VAL A 292 8.04 -3.63 11.34
CA VAL A 292 8.84 -4.56 12.16
C VAL A 292 10.27 -4.67 11.64
N ALA A 293 10.51 -4.66 10.32
CA ALA A 293 11.86 -4.61 9.78
C ALA A 293 12.60 -3.34 10.25
N ALA A 294 11.91 -2.19 10.34
CA ALA A 294 12.49 -0.97 10.91
C ALA A 294 12.84 -1.13 12.40
N LEU A 295 12.01 -1.83 13.19
CA LEU A 295 12.37 -2.15 14.58
C LEU A 295 13.66 -2.96 14.67
N LEU A 296 13.84 -3.97 13.78
CA LEU A 296 15.05 -4.79 13.76
C LEU A 296 16.29 -3.97 13.43
N LEU A 297 16.20 -3.11 12.40
CA LEU A 297 17.31 -2.25 11.96
C LEU A 297 17.64 -1.14 12.95
N SER A 298 16.64 -0.59 13.66
CA SER A 298 16.85 0.33 14.76
C SER A 298 17.55 -0.36 15.94
N ARG A 299 17.24 -1.63 16.23
CA ARG A 299 17.86 -2.43 17.27
C ARG A 299 19.29 -2.82 16.91
N ASN A 300 19.54 -3.12 15.64
CA ASN A 300 20.84 -3.50 15.11
C ASN A 300 20.99 -2.99 13.66
N PRO A 301 21.59 -1.81 13.48
CA PRO A 301 21.76 -1.19 12.17
C PRO A 301 22.69 -1.96 11.20
N GLY A 302 23.46 -2.90 11.70
CA GLY A 302 24.35 -3.75 10.91
C GLY A 302 23.70 -4.96 10.24
N LEU A 303 22.40 -5.18 10.43
CA LEU A 303 21.70 -6.29 9.78
C LEU A 303 21.60 -6.09 8.28
N THR A 304 22.00 -7.11 7.52
CA THR A 304 21.75 -7.17 6.07
C THR A 304 20.29 -7.56 5.79
N PRO A 305 19.77 -7.28 4.57
CA PRO A 305 18.41 -7.70 4.17
C PRO A 305 18.17 -9.21 4.36
N GLY A 306 19.16 -10.02 4.02
CA GLY A 306 19.11 -11.46 4.24
C GLY A 306 19.01 -11.85 5.71
N GLN A 307 19.71 -11.13 6.60
CA GLN A 307 19.61 -11.34 8.04
C GLN A 307 18.27 -10.88 8.61
N VAL A 308 17.73 -9.75 8.15
CA VAL A 308 16.36 -9.30 8.51
C VAL A 308 15.38 -10.38 8.13
N ARG A 309 15.41 -10.88 6.88
CA ARG A 309 14.56 -11.99 6.41
C ARG A 309 14.74 -13.23 7.30
N ALA A 310 15.98 -13.63 7.59
CA ALA A 310 16.26 -14.81 8.42
C ALA A 310 15.74 -14.66 9.86
N VAL A 311 15.82 -13.46 10.44
CA VAL A 311 15.25 -13.18 11.77
C VAL A 311 13.74 -13.30 11.72
N LEU A 312 13.07 -12.62 10.78
CA LEU A 312 11.61 -12.66 10.64
C LEU A 312 11.10 -14.09 10.45
N THR A 313 11.71 -14.86 9.54
CA THR A 313 11.29 -16.24 9.25
C THR A 313 11.51 -17.15 10.45
N ARG A 314 12.69 -17.11 11.08
CA ARG A 314 13.02 -17.99 12.21
C ARG A 314 12.19 -17.73 13.47
N THR A 315 11.76 -16.48 13.69
CA THR A 315 11.04 -16.07 14.89
C THR A 315 9.53 -16.02 14.71
N ALA A 316 9.02 -16.20 13.50
CA ALA A 316 7.60 -16.24 13.21
C ALA A 316 6.88 -17.35 14.00
N ARG A 317 5.57 -17.23 14.10
CA ARG A 317 4.70 -18.32 14.58
C ARG A 317 4.41 -19.27 13.42
N HIS A 318 5.20 -20.33 13.36
CA HIS A 318 5.20 -21.26 12.22
C HIS A 318 3.87 -22.01 12.08
N PRO A 319 3.42 -22.25 10.84
CA PRO A 319 2.37 -23.23 10.58
C PRO A 319 2.88 -24.66 10.83
N ALA A 320 1.98 -25.62 10.87
CA ALA A 320 2.35 -27.03 10.88
C ALA A 320 3.27 -27.32 9.69
N GLY A 321 4.37 -28.04 9.93
CA GLY A 321 5.40 -28.28 8.92
C GLY A 321 6.41 -27.16 8.72
N GLY A 322 6.32 -26.06 9.49
CA GLY A 322 7.30 -24.97 9.50
C GLY A 322 7.12 -23.92 8.40
N TRP A 323 6.58 -24.28 7.24
CA TRP A 323 6.29 -23.40 6.13
C TRP A 323 5.13 -23.93 5.28
N ASN A 324 4.34 -23.03 4.71
CA ASN A 324 3.38 -23.34 3.64
C ASN A 324 3.18 -22.14 2.70
N ALA A 325 2.55 -22.36 1.54
CA ALA A 325 2.31 -21.31 0.54
C ALA A 325 1.24 -20.28 0.96
N GLU A 326 0.45 -20.52 1.98
CA GLU A 326 -0.61 -19.64 2.47
C GLU A 326 -0.06 -18.49 3.30
N VAL A 327 0.87 -18.78 4.21
CA VAL A 327 1.38 -17.84 5.22
C VAL A 327 2.91 -17.78 5.27
N GLY A 328 3.60 -18.45 4.36
CA GLY A 328 5.05 -18.59 4.39
C GLY A 328 5.52 -19.29 5.67
N TYR A 329 6.51 -18.72 6.35
CA TYR A 329 6.98 -19.19 7.65
C TYR A 329 6.04 -18.81 8.82
N GLY A 330 4.90 -18.19 8.52
CA GLY A 330 3.86 -17.87 9.48
C GLY A 330 3.86 -16.44 9.95
N MET A 331 3.00 -16.15 10.94
CA MET A 331 2.77 -14.79 11.40
C MET A 331 3.96 -14.22 12.18
N ILE A 332 4.39 -13.02 11.84
CA ILE A 332 5.46 -12.29 12.50
C ILE A 332 5.16 -12.14 14.00
N ASP A 333 6.16 -12.47 14.82
CA ASP A 333 6.22 -12.16 16.25
C ASP A 333 7.30 -11.08 16.47
N ALA A 334 6.88 -9.83 16.54
CA ALA A 334 7.79 -8.69 16.62
C ALA A 334 8.66 -8.72 17.88
N ALA A 335 8.12 -9.17 19.02
CA ALA A 335 8.90 -9.25 20.25
C ALA A 335 10.05 -10.26 20.14
N ARG A 336 9.77 -11.45 19.62
CA ARG A 336 10.81 -12.46 19.36
C ARG A 336 11.84 -11.98 18.32
N ALA A 337 11.34 -11.32 17.27
CA ALA A 337 12.20 -10.81 16.20
C ALA A 337 13.17 -9.75 16.70
N VAL A 338 12.69 -8.72 17.43
CA VAL A 338 13.52 -7.64 17.98
C VAL A 338 14.53 -8.19 19.01
N THR A 339 14.12 -9.14 19.84
CA THR A 339 15.03 -9.82 20.78
C THR A 339 16.14 -10.54 20.01
N ALA A 340 15.80 -11.29 18.98
CA ALA A 340 16.76 -12.03 18.16
C ALA A 340 17.69 -11.11 17.35
N ALA A 341 17.25 -9.91 16.96
CA ALA A 341 18.05 -8.94 16.25
C ALA A 341 19.20 -8.36 17.09
N GLY A 342 19.03 -8.29 18.42
CA GLY A 342 20.08 -7.83 19.33
C GLY A 342 21.30 -8.76 19.44
N SER A 343 21.14 -10.02 19.09
CA SER A 343 22.23 -11.01 19.04
C SER A 343 22.02 -11.93 17.84
N PRO A 344 22.22 -11.41 16.63
CA PRO A 344 22.01 -12.21 15.43
C PRO A 344 23.02 -13.38 15.45
N ARG A 345 22.51 -14.59 15.32
CA ARG A 345 23.37 -15.72 15.01
C ARG A 345 23.87 -15.57 13.57
N THR A 346 24.96 -14.86 13.42
CA THR A 346 25.65 -14.68 12.16
C THR A 346 26.64 -15.81 11.93
N ALA A 347 26.17 -17.01 11.70
CA ALA A 347 26.93 -17.83 10.79
C ALA A 347 26.63 -17.27 9.38
N PRO A 348 27.64 -16.85 8.60
CA PRO A 348 27.45 -16.72 7.17
C PRO A 348 26.85 -18.04 6.72
N VAL A 349 25.70 -17.99 6.07
CA VAL A 349 25.20 -19.16 5.35
C VAL A 349 26.19 -19.32 4.20
N ALA A 350 27.27 -20.05 4.42
CA ALA A 350 28.09 -20.52 3.33
C ALA A 350 27.13 -21.28 2.40
N PRO A 351 27.13 -20.99 1.10
CA PRO A 351 26.38 -21.82 0.14
C PRO A 351 26.82 -23.26 0.40
N ARG A 352 25.91 -24.08 0.91
CA ARG A 352 26.19 -25.53 0.94
C ARG A 352 26.22 -25.97 -0.51
N PRO A 353 27.30 -26.61 -0.95
CA PRO A 353 27.28 -27.26 -2.25
C PRO A 353 26.03 -28.16 -2.31
N HIS A 354 25.31 -28.10 -3.40
CA HIS A 354 24.18 -29.00 -3.59
C HIS A 354 24.74 -30.42 -3.72
N GLU A 355 24.50 -31.26 -2.74
CA GLU A 355 24.98 -32.65 -2.71
C GLU A 355 23.95 -33.62 -3.35
N GLY A 356 22.85 -33.11 -3.88
CA GLY A 356 21.80 -33.88 -4.53
C GLY A 356 21.90 -33.90 -6.05
N LYS A 357 20.95 -34.56 -6.69
CA LYS A 357 20.79 -34.51 -8.16
C LYS A 357 20.53 -33.04 -8.56
N GLU A 358 21.18 -32.58 -9.61
CA GLU A 358 20.95 -31.23 -10.14
C GLU A 358 19.47 -31.05 -10.48
N HIS A 359 18.85 -29.96 -9.96
CA HIS A 359 17.44 -29.66 -10.24
C HIS A 359 17.16 -29.37 -11.72
N LEU A 360 18.20 -29.08 -12.48
CA LEU A 360 18.17 -28.84 -13.92
C LEU A 360 18.83 -29.99 -14.71
N ALA A 361 19.13 -31.12 -14.07
CA ALA A 361 19.57 -32.31 -14.77
C ALA A 361 18.50 -32.73 -15.79
N ALA A 362 18.94 -33.31 -16.91
CA ALA A 362 18.03 -33.84 -17.91
C ALA A 362 16.96 -34.72 -17.24
N PRO A 363 15.68 -34.54 -17.57
CA PRO A 363 14.62 -35.32 -16.95
C PRO A 363 14.92 -36.78 -17.09
N ASP A 364 14.81 -37.55 -16.01
CA ASP A 364 14.98 -39.02 -16.00
C ASP A 364 13.86 -39.73 -16.77
N GLY A 365 13.04 -39.00 -17.52
CA GLY A 365 11.88 -39.49 -18.25
C GLY A 365 10.65 -39.72 -17.39
N SER A 366 10.74 -39.46 -16.07
CA SER A 366 9.57 -39.49 -15.21
C SER A 366 8.69 -38.26 -15.49
N ALA A 367 7.38 -38.43 -15.61
CA ALA A 367 6.45 -37.34 -15.73
C ALA A 367 6.55 -36.47 -14.48
N PRO A 368 6.55 -35.11 -14.59
CA PRO A 368 6.53 -34.24 -13.44
C PRO A 368 5.33 -34.60 -12.54
N THR A 369 5.60 -34.88 -11.27
CA THR A 369 4.60 -35.33 -10.29
C THR A 369 3.55 -34.26 -9.95
N THR A 370 3.80 -33.01 -10.36
CA THR A 370 2.85 -31.91 -10.18
C THR A 370 2.90 -31.01 -11.40
N ARG A 371 1.94 -31.17 -12.31
CA ARG A 371 1.58 -30.09 -13.23
C ARG A 371 0.64 -29.16 -12.47
N PRO A 372 0.87 -27.83 -12.44
CA PRO A 372 -0.15 -26.94 -11.97
C PRO A 372 -1.43 -27.21 -12.78
N GLU A 373 -2.55 -27.33 -12.10
CA GLU A 373 -3.85 -27.44 -12.78
C GLU A 373 -3.98 -26.24 -13.70
N LEU A 374 -4.29 -26.52 -14.97
CA LEU A 374 -4.59 -25.45 -15.91
C LEU A 374 -5.88 -24.78 -15.42
N ASP A 375 -5.82 -23.46 -15.24
CA ASP A 375 -7.00 -22.68 -14.85
C ASP A 375 -8.16 -22.97 -15.81
N PRO A 376 -9.32 -23.47 -15.31
CA PRO A 376 -10.47 -23.82 -16.12
C PRO A 376 -10.94 -22.68 -17.03
N TRP A 377 -10.72 -21.42 -16.61
CA TRP A 377 -11.06 -20.24 -17.39
C TRP A 377 -10.22 -20.14 -18.67
N TYR A 378 -8.90 -20.32 -18.59
CA TYR A 378 -8.04 -20.31 -19.78
C TYR A 378 -8.31 -21.48 -20.71
N LEU A 379 -8.69 -22.67 -20.16
CA LEU A 379 -9.12 -23.80 -20.96
C LEU A 379 -10.44 -23.50 -21.68
N ALA A 380 -11.40 -22.89 -21.00
CA ALA A 380 -12.70 -22.53 -21.58
C ALA A 380 -12.53 -21.46 -22.68
N VAL A 381 -11.77 -20.40 -22.41
CA VAL A 381 -11.52 -19.32 -23.39
C VAL A 381 -10.69 -19.84 -24.58
N GLY A 382 -9.59 -20.58 -24.31
CA GLY A 382 -8.75 -21.16 -25.36
C GLY A 382 -9.52 -22.19 -26.22
N GLY A 383 -10.33 -23.03 -25.60
CA GLY A 383 -11.21 -23.99 -26.27
C GLY A 383 -12.29 -23.29 -27.11
N GLY A 384 -12.90 -22.25 -26.57
CA GLY A 384 -13.92 -21.43 -27.24
C GLY A 384 -13.37 -20.70 -28.48
N VAL A 385 -12.22 -20.04 -28.33
CA VAL A 385 -11.54 -19.36 -29.46
C VAL A 385 -11.06 -20.34 -30.51
N GLY A 386 -10.45 -21.47 -30.08
CA GLY A 386 -10.01 -22.54 -30.97
C GLY A 386 -11.17 -23.18 -31.73
N GLY A 387 -12.29 -23.47 -31.04
CA GLY A 387 -13.51 -23.99 -31.66
C GLY A 387 -14.12 -23.05 -32.67
N ALA A 388 -14.22 -21.76 -32.36
CA ALA A 388 -14.71 -20.73 -33.28
C ALA A 388 -13.80 -20.61 -34.51
N GLY A 389 -12.48 -20.63 -34.33
CA GLY A 389 -11.50 -20.63 -35.42
C GLY A 389 -11.66 -21.84 -36.35
N LEU A 390 -11.86 -23.04 -35.80
CA LEU A 390 -12.11 -24.25 -36.61
C LEU A 390 -13.43 -24.17 -37.38
N LEU A 391 -14.49 -23.62 -36.79
CA LEU A 391 -15.77 -23.43 -37.48
C LEU A 391 -15.66 -22.45 -38.65
N ILE A 392 -14.93 -21.33 -38.46
CA ILE A 392 -14.68 -20.35 -39.53
C ILE A 392 -13.88 -20.98 -40.66
N LEU A 393 -12.80 -21.71 -40.34
CA LEU A 393 -11.98 -22.41 -41.34
C LEU A 393 -12.80 -23.48 -42.08
N SER A 394 -13.60 -24.25 -41.38
CA SER A 394 -14.47 -25.27 -41.98
C SER A 394 -15.51 -24.63 -42.91
N GLY A 395 -16.13 -23.52 -42.48
CA GLY A 395 -17.04 -22.75 -43.31
C GLY A 395 -16.37 -22.18 -44.58
N ALA A 396 -15.17 -21.63 -44.43
CA ALA A 396 -14.39 -21.12 -45.57
C ALA A 396 -14.04 -22.23 -46.59
N VAL A 397 -13.62 -23.43 -46.08
CA VAL A 397 -13.34 -24.59 -46.97
C VAL A 397 -14.59 -25.10 -47.65
N LEU A 398 -15.74 -25.14 -46.98
CA LEU A 398 -17.02 -25.54 -47.56
C LEU A 398 -17.48 -24.54 -48.67
N LEU A 399 -17.33 -23.24 -48.39
CA LEU A 399 -17.65 -22.21 -49.39
C LEU A 399 -16.69 -22.27 -50.60
N TRP A 400 -15.43 -22.56 -50.39
CA TRP A 400 -14.44 -22.74 -51.47
C TRP A 400 -14.73 -24.00 -52.31
N ARG A 401 -15.09 -25.12 -51.66
CA ARG A 401 -15.48 -26.36 -52.33
C ARG A 401 -16.82 -26.30 -53.06
N SER A 402 -17.78 -25.50 -52.57
CA SER A 402 -19.10 -25.40 -53.15
C SER A 402 -19.14 -24.71 -54.50
N GLY A 403 -18.05 -24.07 -54.97
CA GLY A 403 -17.85 -23.60 -56.32
C GLY A 403 -18.99 -22.76 -56.94
N ARG A 404 -19.84 -22.16 -56.08
CA ARG A 404 -20.95 -21.31 -56.58
C ARG A 404 -20.43 -19.94 -57.01
N PRO A 405 -20.35 -19.64 -58.29
CA PRO A 405 -20.06 -18.28 -58.72
C PRO A 405 -21.23 -17.40 -58.22
N VAL A 406 -20.89 -16.32 -57.56
CA VAL A 406 -21.84 -15.25 -57.22
C VAL A 406 -22.30 -14.68 -58.59
N THR A 407 -23.42 -15.18 -59.10
CA THR A 407 -24.04 -14.60 -60.30
C THR A 407 -24.52 -13.21 -59.89
N GLY A 408 -23.71 -12.22 -60.22
CA GLY A 408 -24.09 -10.83 -60.16
C GLY A 408 -25.32 -10.60 -61.02
N ARG A 409 -26.44 -10.20 -60.41
CA ARG A 409 -27.61 -9.68 -61.08
C ARG A 409 -27.17 -8.55 -62.00
N GLY A 410 -27.20 -8.83 -63.34
CA GLY A 410 -26.93 -7.83 -64.36
C GLY A 410 -27.89 -6.65 -64.24
N ARG A 411 -27.35 -5.48 -64.02
CA ARG A 411 -28.12 -4.24 -64.21
C ARG A 411 -28.45 -4.09 -65.70
N PRO A 412 -29.73 -3.76 -66.07
CA PRO A 412 -30.08 -3.50 -67.45
C PRO A 412 -29.32 -2.27 -67.96
N ARG A 413 -28.66 -2.46 -69.11
CA ARG A 413 -28.00 -1.37 -69.87
C ARG A 413 -29.04 -0.33 -70.26
N ARG A 414 -29.00 0.86 -69.69
CA ARG A 414 -29.68 2.06 -70.25
C ARG A 414 -29.04 2.42 -71.58
N ALA A 415 -29.85 2.40 -72.62
CA ALA A 415 -29.49 2.89 -73.95
C ALA A 415 -29.02 4.35 -73.86
N ARG A 416 -27.78 4.60 -74.30
CA ARG A 416 -27.27 5.96 -74.51
C ARG A 416 -28.00 6.60 -75.69
N ARG A 417 -28.81 7.63 -75.44
CA ARG A 417 -29.25 8.58 -76.42
C ARG A 417 -28.03 9.45 -76.77
N ARG A 418 -27.72 9.52 -78.05
CA ARG A 418 -26.76 10.47 -78.67
C ARG A 418 -27.27 11.89 -78.48
N PRO A 419 -26.48 12.83 -78.04
CA PRO A 419 -26.80 14.24 -78.11
C PRO A 419 -26.60 14.73 -79.56
N ALA A 420 -27.53 15.50 -80.06
CA ALA A 420 -27.46 16.24 -81.31
C ALA A 420 -26.43 17.37 -81.15
N SER A 421 -25.67 17.60 -82.28
CA SER A 421 -24.74 18.66 -82.43
C SER A 421 -25.44 20.03 -82.37
N PRO A 422 -24.88 21.04 -81.71
CA PRO A 422 -25.25 22.42 -81.95
C PRO A 422 -24.36 22.97 -83.11
N SER A 423 -24.98 23.49 -84.15
CA SER A 423 -24.45 24.46 -85.09
C SER A 423 -24.20 25.81 -84.35
N TRP A 424 -23.09 26.40 -84.64
CA TRP A 424 -22.51 27.72 -84.40
C TRP A 424 -21.55 27.84 -83.24
#